data_b86b297801d7320624126abdbaee5129
#
_entry.id   b86b297801d7320624126abdbaee5129
#
_cell.length_a   1.000
_cell.length_b   1.000
_cell.length_c   1.000
_cell.angle_alpha   90.00
_cell.angle_beta   90.00
_cell.angle_gamma   90.00
#
_symmetry.space_group_name_H-M   'P 1'
#
loop_
_entity.id
_entity.type
_entity.pdbx_description
1 polymer ?
#
loop_
_entity_poly.entity_id
_entity_poly.type
_entity_poly.pdbx_seq_one_letter_code
_entity_poly.pdbx_strand_id
1 'polypeptide(L)' 'MIRLTIDKYLDEHKITRYELAKRTDIKFQTIDHYYKNKVVRYDSYILDRICTALNCRIEDIIEYSRVEE' A
#
# COMPACT_ATOMS: atom_id res chain seq x y z
N MET A 1 -7.88 -14.12 4.59
CA MET A 1 -6.90 -13.19 5.15
C MET A 1 -6.63 -12.04 4.19
N ILE A 2 -6.68 -10.83 4.69
CA ILE A 2 -6.43 -9.65 3.87
C ILE A 2 -5.02 -9.16 4.14
N ARG A 3 -4.29 -8.84 3.09
CA ARG A 3 -2.96 -8.26 3.22
C ARG A 3 -2.73 -7.23 2.13
N LEU A 4 -1.84 -6.29 2.41
CA LEU A 4 -1.45 -5.30 1.43
C LEU A 4 -0.35 -5.88 0.54
N THR A 5 -0.39 -5.51 -0.73
CA THR A 5 0.64 -5.88 -1.71
C THR A 5 1.36 -4.66 -2.25
N ILE A 6 1.38 -3.59 -1.46
CA ILE A 6 2.07 -2.35 -1.82
C ILE A 6 3.55 -2.61 -2.05
N ASP A 7 4.16 -3.47 -1.22
CA ASP A 7 5.56 -3.85 -1.36
C ASP A 7 5.85 -4.43 -2.75
N LYS A 8 5.02 -5.35 -3.19
CA LYS A 8 5.16 -5.94 -4.53
C LYS A 8 5.00 -4.90 -5.63
N TYR A 9 3.99 -4.03 -5.49
CA TYR A 9 3.72 -3.01 -6.49
C TYR A 9 4.89 -2.05 -6.62
N LEU A 10 5.39 -1.55 -5.50
CA LEU A 10 6.52 -0.63 -5.51
C LEU A 10 7.79 -1.28 -6.07
N ASP A 11 8.05 -2.53 -5.69
CA ASP A 11 9.23 -3.24 -6.17
C ASP A 11 9.16 -3.48 -7.69
N GLU A 12 7.99 -3.87 -8.18
CA GLU A 12 7.80 -4.12 -9.61
C GLU A 12 7.95 -2.84 -10.44
N HIS A 13 7.50 -1.72 -9.90
CA HIS A 13 7.53 -0.44 -10.61
C HIS A 13 8.76 0.40 -10.24
N LYS A 14 9.65 -0.15 -9.43
CA LYS A 14 10.88 0.52 -8.99
C LYS A 14 10.61 1.88 -8.36
N ILE A 15 9.58 1.93 -7.53
CA ILE A 15 9.20 3.13 -6.77
C ILE A 15 9.63 2.94 -5.33
N THR A 16 10.30 3.94 -4.75
CA THR A 16 10.70 3.86 -3.35
C THR A 16 9.56 4.32 -2.44
N ARG A 17 9.64 3.91 -1.17
CA ARG A 17 8.68 4.37 -0.15
C ARG A 17 8.75 5.88 0.02
N TYR A 18 9.95 6.45 -0.08
CA TYR A 18 10.13 7.90 -0.02
C TYR A 18 9.39 8.61 -1.13
N GLU A 19 9.49 8.06 -2.34
CA GLU A 19 8.81 8.64 -3.48
C GLU A 19 7.30 8.56 -3.31
N LEU A 20 6.80 7.44 -2.82
CA LEU A 20 5.37 7.30 -2.56
C LEU A 20 4.90 8.26 -1.49
N ALA A 21 5.65 8.43 -0.41
CA ALA A 21 5.33 9.38 0.64
C ALA A 21 5.25 10.81 0.08
N LYS A 22 6.17 11.14 -0.80
CA LYS A 22 6.21 12.44 -1.46
C LYS A 22 5.00 12.67 -2.34
N ARG A 23 4.65 11.67 -3.14
CA ARG A 23 3.52 11.75 -4.08
C ARG A 23 2.18 11.83 -3.37
N THR A 24 2.07 11.17 -2.22
CA THR A 24 0.81 11.12 -1.45
C THR A 24 0.70 12.23 -0.43
N ASP A 25 1.80 12.91 -0.12
CA ASP A 25 1.88 13.85 0.99
C ASP A 25 1.52 13.20 2.33
N ILE A 26 1.83 11.93 2.46
CA ILE A 26 1.64 11.14 3.68
C ILE A 26 3.00 10.94 4.33
N LYS A 27 3.03 10.93 5.65
CA LYS A 27 4.28 10.74 6.40
C LYS A 27 4.93 9.42 6.01
N PHE A 28 6.26 9.43 5.90
CA PHE A 28 7.02 8.25 5.55
C PHE A 28 6.73 7.08 6.48
N GLN A 29 6.61 7.33 7.78
CA GLN A 29 6.34 6.27 8.75
C GLN A 29 5.02 5.55 8.46
N THR A 30 4.01 6.29 8.04
CA THR A 30 2.72 5.72 7.68
C THR A 30 2.84 4.85 6.43
N ILE A 31 3.52 5.36 5.41
CA ILE A 31 3.78 4.60 4.18
C ILE A 31 4.58 3.34 4.49
N ASP A 32 5.57 3.45 5.35
CA ASP A 32 6.41 2.32 5.75
C ASP A 32 5.60 1.23 6.45
N HIS A 33 4.66 1.61 7.32
CA HIS A 33 3.79 0.65 7.99
C HIS A 33 2.89 -0.08 7.01
N TYR A 34 2.36 0.63 6.02
CA TYR A 34 1.55 0.01 4.97
C TYR A 34 2.40 -0.91 4.11
N TYR A 35 3.60 -0.49 3.76
CA TYR A 35 4.54 -1.29 2.99
C TYR A 35 4.88 -2.60 3.70
N LYS A 36 5.09 -2.52 5.01
CA LYS A 36 5.50 -3.68 5.83
C LYS A 36 4.33 -4.52 6.33
N ASN A 37 3.11 -4.19 5.94
CA ASN A 37 1.91 -4.90 6.39
C ASN A 37 1.72 -4.90 7.90
N LYS A 38 2.10 -3.82 8.56
CA LYS A 38 1.94 -3.68 10.01
C LYS A 38 0.61 -3.04 10.41
N VAL A 39 -0.18 -2.65 9.41
CA VAL A 39 -1.47 -1.99 9.65
C VAL A 39 -2.55 -3.06 9.79
N VAL A 40 -3.33 -2.96 10.85
CA VAL A 40 -4.45 -3.86 11.10
C VAL A 40 -5.76 -3.22 10.63
N ARG A 41 -5.89 -1.93 10.88
CA ARG A 41 -7.07 -1.17 10.45
C ARG A 41 -6.65 -0.25 9.31
N TYR A 42 -7.25 -0.45 8.14
CA TYR A 42 -6.90 0.34 6.97
C TYR A 42 -7.74 1.61 6.94
N ASP A 43 -7.06 2.74 6.73
CA ASP A 43 -7.71 4.03 6.56
C ASP A 43 -8.00 4.19 5.06
N SER A 44 -9.27 4.32 4.72
CA SER A 44 -9.67 4.45 3.32
C SER A 44 -9.08 5.70 2.67
N TYR A 45 -8.89 6.77 3.42
CA TYR A 45 -8.26 7.97 2.91
C TYR A 45 -6.82 7.71 2.48
N ILE A 46 -6.08 6.95 3.28
CA ILE A 46 -4.69 6.59 2.96
C ILE A 46 -4.66 5.72 1.70
N LEU A 47 -5.52 4.71 1.64
CA LEU A 47 -5.59 3.83 0.47
C LEU A 47 -5.97 4.60 -0.78
N ASP A 48 -6.92 5.52 -0.67
CA ASP A 48 -7.34 6.35 -1.79
C ASP A 48 -6.19 7.19 -2.33
N ARG A 49 -5.43 7.82 -1.45
CA ARG A 49 -4.29 8.63 -1.85
C ARG A 49 -3.19 7.79 -2.50
N ILE A 50 -2.95 6.59 -1.97
CA ILE A 50 -1.96 5.69 -2.57
C ILE A 50 -2.39 5.28 -3.98
N CYS A 51 -3.64 4.88 -4.15
CA CYS A 51 -4.16 4.50 -5.46
C CYS A 51 -4.10 5.66 -6.44
N THR A 52 -4.45 6.86 -5.98
CA THR A 52 -4.40 8.05 -6.82
C THR A 52 -2.97 8.37 -7.26
N ALA A 53 -2.04 8.33 -6.31
CA ALA A 53 -0.64 8.63 -6.59
C ALA A 53 0.01 7.63 -7.53
N LEU A 54 -0.37 6.36 -7.41
CA LEU A 54 0.17 5.30 -8.25
C LEU A 54 -0.65 5.09 -9.53
N ASN A 55 -1.79 5.76 -9.64
CA ASN A 55 -2.71 5.59 -10.76
C ASN A 55 -3.06 4.11 -10.94
N CYS A 56 -3.41 3.45 -9.85
CA CYS A 56 -3.72 2.02 -9.83
C CYS A 56 -5.07 1.78 -9.18
N ARG A 57 -5.51 0.54 -9.23
CA ARG A 57 -6.76 0.13 -8.62
C ARG A 57 -6.50 -0.44 -7.23
N ILE A 58 -7.54 -0.50 -6.40
CA ILE A 58 -7.39 -1.02 -5.04
C ILE A 58 -6.90 -2.47 -5.05
N GLU A 59 -7.34 -3.26 -5.99
CA GLU A 59 -6.93 -4.66 -6.09
C GLU A 59 -5.45 -4.84 -6.48
N ASP A 60 -4.81 -3.76 -6.92
CA ASP A 60 -3.38 -3.80 -7.22
C ASP A 60 -2.51 -3.71 -5.97
N ILE A 61 -3.08 -3.24 -4.86
CA ILE A 61 -2.32 -3.00 -3.64
C ILE A 61 -2.87 -3.74 -2.42
N ILE A 62 -3.95 -4.48 -2.58
CA ILE A 62 -4.56 -5.25 -1.50
C ILE A 62 -5.08 -6.55 -2.07
N GLU A 63 -4.98 -7.61 -1.30
CA GLU A 63 -5.48 -8.91 -1.74
C GLU A 63 -6.14 -9.65 -0.59
N TYR A 64 -7.05 -10.53 -0.95
CA TYR A 64 -7.65 -11.46 -0.01
C TYR A 64 -7.25 -12.87 -0.43
N SER A 65 -6.76 -13.63 0.53
CA SER A 65 -6.48 -15.04 0.29
C SER A 65 -7.17 -15.88 1.36
N ARG A 66 -7.71 -17.01 0.92
CA ARG A 66 -8.33 -17.94 1.83
C ARG A 66 -7.27 -18.74 2.53
N VAL A 67 -7.35 -18.77 3.86
CA VAL A 67 -6.44 -19.60 4.65
C VAL A 67 -7.05 -21.00 4.67
N GLU A 68 -6.33 -21.97 4.10
CA GLU A 68 -6.73 -23.38 4.15
C GLU A 68 -5.96 -24.05 5.26
N GLU A 69 -6.70 -24.80 6.07
CA GLU A 69 -6.10 -25.57 7.15
C GLU A 69 -5.95 -27.04 6.74
#